data_bb53490f6c89ff516438711bbce904ec
#
_entry.id   bb53490f6c89ff516438711bbce904ec
#
_cell.length_a   1.000
_cell.length_b   1.000
_cell.length_c   1.000
_cell.angle_alpha   90.00
_cell.angle_beta   90.00
_cell.angle_gamma   90.00
#
_symmetry.space_group_name_H-M   'P 1'
#
loop_
_entity.id
_entity.type
_entity.pdbx_description
1 polymer ?
#
loop_
_entity_poly.entity_id
_entity_poly.type
_entity_poly.pdbx_seq_one_letter_code
_entity_poly.pdbx_strand_id
1 'polypeptide(L)'
;DRLRSRGLGDVYKRQVADGVSPSAGKDVKGPTAAATSVSRLDHFIVSNGTLFNQKFHPSALSGREGLEKFVALIRSYFDQKGMHMQFNVVDRQTLLDAQEHPEKYKHLVVRVAGYSALFTTLSRSLQDDIIRRTEQGF
;
A
#
# COMPACT_ATOMS: atom_id res chain seq x y z
N ASP A 1 17.07 8.88 25.56
CA ASP A 1 18.00 9.19 24.45
C ASP A 1 17.61 8.55 23.11
N ARG A 2 16.72 7.57 23.11
CA ARG A 2 16.20 6.97 21.87
C ARG A 2 15.31 7.92 21.04
N LEU A 3 14.77 8.96 21.64
CA LEU A 3 13.99 9.99 20.95
C LEU A 3 14.85 11.07 20.29
N ARG A 4 16.12 11.20 20.67
CA ARG A 4 17.06 12.16 20.07
C ARG A 4 17.70 11.66 18.78
N SER A 5 17.68 10.36 18.52
CA SER A 5 18.19 9.77 17.25
C SER A 5 17.23 9.96 16.07
N ARG A 6 16.05 10.52 16.28
CA ARG A 6 15.06 10.83 15.25
C ARG A 6 15.18 12.26 14.72
N GLY A 7 16.41 12.73 14.54
CA GLY A 7 16.66 13.99 13.86
C GLY A 7 16.52 13.86 12.34
N LEU A 8 16.70 14.97 11.64
CA LEU A 8 16.62 15.04 10.17
C LEU A 8 17.45 13.99 9.44
N GLY A 9 18.53 13.49 10.05
CA GLY A 9 19.32 12.38 9.50
C GLY A 9 18.61 11.03 9.46
N ASP A 10 17.64 10.79 10.33
CA ASP A 10 16.81 9.57 10.31
C ASP A 10 15.72 9.63 9.25
N VAL A 11 15.26 10.81 8.88
CA VAL A 11 14.30 11.00 7.78
C VAL A 11 14.89 10.54 6.45
N TYR A 12 16.19 10.70 6.26
CA TYR A 12 16.88 10.27 5.03
C TYR A 12 17.41 8.82 5.08
N LYS A 13 17.66 8.28 6.26
CA LYS A 13 18.28 6.95 6.43
C LYS A 13 17.30 5.85 6.88
N ARG A 14 16.20 6.24 7.52
CA ARG A 14 15.16 5.33 8.00
C ARG A 14 13.82 5.92 7.64
N GLN A 15 13.41 5.75 6.39
CA GLN A 15 12.08 6.16 5.99
C GLN A 15 11.06 5.45 6.87
N VAL A 16 10.28 6.25 7.58
CA VAL A 16 9.03 5.76 8.19
C VAL A 16 8.13 5.38 7.02
N ALA A 17 7.58 4.18 7.05
CA ALA A 17 6.63 3.76 6.02
C ALA A 17 5.52 4.81 5.89
N ASP A 18 5.16 5.15 4.66
CA ASP A 18 4.06 6.08 4.38
C ASP A 18 2.75 5.44 4.85
N GLY A 19 2.38 5.69 6.10
CA GLY A 19 1.19 5.16 6.72
C GLY A 19 1.44 3.98 7.67
N VAL A 20 0.39 3.22 7.95
CA VAL A 20 0.38 2.11 8.92
C VAL A 20 0.45 0.73 8.25
N SER A 21 0.79 0.68 6.98
CA SER A 21 0.94 -0.57 6.25
C SER A 21 2.04 -1.44 6.85
N PRO A 22 1.90 -2.77 6.83
CA PRO A 22 2.97 -3.67 7.19
C PRO A 22 4.25 -3.39 6.38
N SER A 23 5.41 -3.58 7.00
CA SER A 23 6.69 -3.48 6.28
C SER A 23 6.70 -4.42 5.08
N ALA A 24 7.30 -3.98 3.98
CA ALA A 24 7.35 -4.76 2.74
C ALA A 24 7.82 -6.20 2.98
N GLY A 25 7.05 -7.17 2.49
CA GLY A 25 7.32 -8.60 2.62
C GLY A 25 7.00 -9.21 4.00
N LYS A 26 6.36 -8.50 4.93
CA LYS A 26 5.91 -9.05 6.22
C LYS A 26 4.45 -9.46 6.24
N ASP A 27 3.66 -9.02 5.30
CA ASP A 27 2.23 -9.32 5.13
C ASP A 27 1.97 -10.60 4.31
N VAL A 28 2.69 -11.66 4.67
CA VAL A 28 2.70 -12.95 3.94
C VAL A 28 1.49 -13.85 4.20
N LYS A 29 0.63 -13.48 5.15
CA LYS A 29 -0.57 -14.25 5.52
C LYS A 29 -1.84 -13.80 4.79
N GLY A 30 -1.68 -13.00 3.75
CA GLY A 30 -2.77 -12.50 2.92
C GLY A 30 -3.40 -11.18 3.40
N PRO A 31 -4.29 -10.60 2.57
CA PRO A 31 -4.82 -9.26 2.76
C PRO A 31 -5.69 -9.13 4.02
N THR A 32 -6.45 -10.17 4.36
CA THR A 32 -7.31 -10.17 5.56
C THR A 32 -6.50 -10.15 6.84
N ALA A 33 -5.40 -10.91 6.90
CA ALA A 33 -4.51 -10.91 8.08
C ALA A 33 -3.82 -9.57 8.25
N ALA A 34 -3.38 -8.95 7.15
CA ALA A 34 -2.80 -7.61 7.15
C ALA A 34 -3.82 -6.57 7.65
N ALA A 35 -5.06 -6.60 7.13
CA ALA A 35 -6.14 -5.70 7.55
C ALA A 35 -6.49 -5.87 9.03
N THR A 36 -6.60 -7.11 9.51
CA THR A 36 -6.85 -7.40 10.94
C THR A 36 -5.71 -6.92 11.83
N SER A 37 -4.47 -7.04 11.38
CA SER A 37 -3.31 -6.54 12.13
C SER A 37 -3.34 -5.02 12.25
N VAL A 38 -3.64 -4.32 11.16
CA VAL A 38 -3.71 -2.86 11.12
C VAL A 38 -4.91 -2.34 11.92
N SER A 39 -6.07 -3.02 11.87
CA SER A 39 -7.26 -2.61 12.62
C SER A 39 -7.09 -2.64 14.15
N ARG A 40 -6.07 -3.38 14.65
CA ARG A 40 -5.74 -3.42 16.09
C ARG A 40 -4.97 -2.20 16.59
N LEU A 41 -4.50 -1.34 15.69
CA LEU A 41 -3.94 -0.07 16.09
C LEU A 41 -5.05 0.83 16.62
N ASP A 42 -4.73 1.66 17.62
CA ASP A 42 -5.69 2.65 18.09
C ASP A 42 -5.75 3.83 17.11
N HIS A 43 -6.62 3.69 16.11
CA HIS A 43 -6.80 4.71 15.09
C HIS A 43 -7.36 6.03 15.64
N PHE A 44 -8.02 5.97 16.82
CA PHE A 44 -8.65 7.14 17.41
C PHE A 44 -7.63 8.17 17.93
N ILE A 45 -6.48 7.70 18.44
CA ILE A 45 -5.43 8.59 18.93
C ILE A 45 -4.52 9.13 17.82
N VAL A 46 -4.61 8.58 16.61
CA VAL A 46 -3.80 9.04 15.47
C VAL A 46 -4.53 10.16 14.73
N SER A 47 -4.42 11.37 15.27
CA SER A 47 -5.17 12.56 14.80
C SER A 47 -4.89 12.95 13.34
N ASN A 48 -3.72 12.59 12.79
CA ASN A 48 -3.36 12.88 11.40
C ASN A 48 -3.87 11.81 10.41
N GLY A 49 -4.60 10.81 10.91
CA GLY A 49 -5.10 9.70 10.11
C GLY A 49 -4.11 8.57 9.91
N THR A 50 -4.63 7.43 9.47
CA THR A 50 -3.86 6.21 9.24
C THR A 50 -4.03 5.77 7.80
N LEU A 51 -2.98 5.87 7.00
CA LEU A 51 -2.99 5.41 5.61
C LEU A 51 -2.63 3.92 5.58
N PHE A 52 -3.55 3.08 5.11
CA PHE A 52 -3.31 1.67 4.90
C PHE A 52 -3.34 1.35 3.41
N ASN A 53 -2.17 1.04 2.86
CA ASN A 53 -1.97 0.73 1.45
C ASN A 53 -1.94 -0.78 1.25
N GLN A 54 -2.70 -1.28 0.27
CA GLN A 54 -2.58 -2.64 -0.22
C GLN A 54 -2.44 -2.64 -1.76
N LYS A 55 -1.66 -3.58 -2.27
CA LYS A 55 -1.54 -3.83 -3.71
C LYS A 55 -2.14 -5.20 -4.02
N PHE A 56 -3.06 -5.25 -4.98
CA PHE A 56 -3.70 -6.48 -5.43
C PHE A 56 -3.27 -6.80 -6.85
N HIS A 57 -3.04 -8.09 -7.10
CA HIS A 57 -2.94 -8.58 -8.47
C HIS A 57 -4.30 -8.42 -9.16
N PRO A 58 -4.36 -7.94 -10.42
CA PRO A 58 -5.64 -7.75 -11.13
C PRO A 58 -6.51 -9.01 -11.18
N SER A 59 -5.90 -10.20 -11.30
CA SER A 59 -6.64 -11.47 -11.32
C SER A 59 -7.37 -11.79 -10.02
N ALA A 60 -6.87 -11.28 -8.88
CA ALA A 60 -7.52 -11.50 -7.57
C ALA A 60 -8.89 -10.81 -7.47
N LEU A 61 -9.11 -9.76 -8.25
CA LEU A 61 -10.37 -9.02 -8.30
C LEU A 61 -11.18 -9.36 -9.54
N SER A 62 -10.75 -10.33 -10.33
CA SER A 62 -11.49 -10.78 -11.52
C SER A 62 -12.69 -11.63 -11.11
N GLY A 63 -13.82 -11.40 -11.83
CA GLY A 63 -15.04 -12.13 -11.59
C GLY A 63 -15.80 -11.73 -10.31
N ARG A 64 -16.95 -12.36 -10.12
CA ARG A 64 -17.86 -12.03 -9.01
C ARG A 64 -17.29 -12.44 -7.66
N GLU A 65 -16.68 -13.61 -7.58
CA GLU A 65 -16.11 -14.14 -6.33
C GLU A 65 -14.99 -13.27 -5.79
N GLY A 66 -14.06 -12.82 -6.66
CA GLY A 66 -12.98 -11.91 -6.26
C GLY A 66 -13.52 -10.57 -5.72
N LEU A 67 -14.54 -10.02 -6.37
CA LEU A 67 -15.18 -8.78 -5.92
C LEU A 67 -15.93 -8.97 -4.60
N GLU A 68 -16.61 -10.10 -4.39
CA GLU A 68 -17.31 -10.41 -3.13
C GLU A 68 -16.31 -10.52 -1.97
N LYS A 69 -15.17 -11.20 -2.17
CA LYS A 69 -14.09 -11.27 -1.19
C LYS A 69 -13.49 -9.89 -0.89
N PHE A 70 -13.30 -9.06 -1.90
CA PHE A 70 -12.79 -7.72 -1.75
C PHE A 70 -13.74 -6.83 -0.93
N VAL A 71 -15.04 -6.89 -1.22
CA VAL A 71 -16.07 -6.17 -0.43
C VAL A 71 -16.08 -6.66 1.01
N ALA A 72 -15.99 -7.98 1.24
CA ALA A 72 -15.95 -8.55 2.58
C ALA A 72 -14.71 -8.08 3.36
N LEU A 73 -13.55 -8.03 2.72
CA LEU A 73 -12.32 -7.48 3.31
C LEU A 73 -12.51 -6.03 3.77
N ILE A 74 -13.03 -5.17 2.90
CA ILE A 74 -13.26 -3.75 3.22
C ILE A 74 -14.23 -3.60 4.39
N ARG A 75 -15.36 -4.30 4.35
CA ARG A 75 -16.36 -4.27 5.43
C ARG A 75 -15.77 -4.73 6.76
N SER A 76 -15.10 -5.89 6.75
CA SER A 76 -14.47 -6.44 7.95
C SER A 76 -13.45 -5.49 8.58
N TYR A 77 -12.66 -4.78 7.76
CA TYR A 77 -11.69 -3.81 8.25
C TYR A 77 -12.36 -2.61 8.95
N PHE A 78 -13.40 -2.04 8.35
CA PHE A 78 -14.11 -0.90 8.95
C PHE A 78 -14.98 -1.30 10.15
N ASP A 79 -15.54 -2.51 10.16
CA ASP A 79 -16.25 -3.06 11.32
C ASP A 79 -15.31 -3.22 12.52
N GLN A 80 -14.02 -3.51 12.26
CA GLN A 80 -12.96 -3.57 13.27
C GLN A 80 -12.37 -2.18 13.64
N LYS A 81 -13.04 -1.09 13.26
CA LYS A 81 -12.63 0.30 13.55
C LYS A 81 -11.39 0.78 12.78
N GLY A 82 -11.03 0.14 11.69
CA GLY A 82 -10.04 0.69 10.76
C GLY A 82 -10.49 2.05 10.22
N MET A 83 -9.55 2.98 10.00
CA MET A 83 -9.89 4.35 9.62
C MET A 83 -9.85 4.56 8.11
N HIS A 84 -8.87 3.97 7.42
CA HIS A 84 -8.63 4.25 6.01
C HIS A 84 -8.00 3.07 5.30
N MET A 85 -8.44 2.79 4.08
CA MET A 85 -7.79 1.85 3.15
C MET A 85 -7.64 2.50 1.78
N GLN A 86 -6.54 2.19 1.10
CA GLN A 86 -6.38 2.52 -0.32
C GLN A 86 -5.68 1.39 -1.05
N PHE A 87 -5.96 1.29 -2.36
CA PHE A 87 -5.56 0.14 -3.14
C PHE A 87 -4.82 0.54 -4.41
N ASN A 88 -3.84 -0.27 -4.80
CA ASN A 88 -3.33 -0.36 -6.15
C ASN A 88 -3.74 -1.73 -6.73
N VAL A 89 -4.38 -1.72 -7.87
CA VAL A 89 -4.74 -2.95 -8.61
C VAL A 89 -3.84 -3.00 -9.84
N VAL A 90 -2.64 -3.48 -9.64
CA VAL A 90 -1.60 -3.55 -10.67
C VAL A 90 -0.62 -4.66 -10.32
N ASP A 91 -0.20 -5.43 -11.30
CA ASP A 91 0.81 -6.47 -11.11
C ASP A 91 2.23 -5.88 -11.13
N ARG A 92 3.14 -6.61 -10.50
CA ARG A 92 4.54 -6.22 -10.40
C ARG A 92 5.22 -6.15 -11.77
N GLN A 93 4.86 -7.05 -12.68
CA GLN A 93 5.50 -7.09 -14.00
C GLN A 93 5.18 -5.85 -14.82
N THR A 94 3.92 -5.40 -14.78
CA THR A 94 3.50 -4.14 -15.41
C THR A 94 4.27 -2.93 -14.87
N LEU A 95 4.50 -2.88 -13.54
CA LEU A 95 5.28 -1.80 -12.92
C LEU A 95 6.75 -1.83 -13.33
N LEU A 96 7.36 -3.02 -13.43
CA LEU A 96 8.74 -3.17 -13.89
C LEU A 96 8.88 -2.77 -15.36
N ASP A 97 7.97 -3.23 -16.22
CA ASP A 97 7.98 -2.85 -17.64
C ASP A 97 7.75 -1.34 -17.82
N ALA A 98 6.90 -0.74 -16.99
CA ALA A 98 6.69 0.71 -16.98
C ALA A 98 7.91 1.52 -16.53
N GLN A 99 8.79 0.92 -15.72
CA GLN A 99 10.08 1.52 -15.36
C GLN A 99 11.09 1.49 -16.50
N GLU A 100 11.06 0.42 -17.31
CA GLU A 100 11.98 0.23 -18.45
C GLU A 100 11.49 0.94 -19.71
N HIS A 101 10.17 0.98 -19.91
CA HIS A 101 9.52 1.53 -21.10
C HIS A 101 8.46 2.59 -20.77
N PRO A 102 8.83 3.72 -20.13
CA PRO A 102 7.88 4.73 -19.65
C PRO A 102 6.99 5.31 -20.75
N GLU A 103 7.46 5.31 -21.99
CA GLU A 103 6.71 5.81 -23.15
C GLU A 103 5.46 4.99 -23.46
N LYS A 104 5.42 3.70 -23.08
CA LYS A 104 4.27 2.82 -23.26
C LYS A 104 3.19 3.01 -22.18
N TYR A 105 3.61 3.52 -21.01
CA TYR A 105 2.79 3.58 -19.78
C TYR A 105 2.49 5.01 -19.31
N LYS A 106 2.41 5.96 -20.23
CA LYS A 106 2.15 7.38 -19.92
C LYS A 106 0.86 7.64 -19.14
N HIS A 107 -0.08 6.71 -19.17
CA HIS A 107 -1.37 6.82 -18.49
C HIS A 107 -1.50 5.93 -17.25
N LEU A 108 -0.41 5.22 -16.87
CA LEU A 108 -0.43 4.35 -15.69
C LEU A 108 -0.48 5.20 -14.42
N VAL A 109 -1.64 5.23 -13.79
CA VAL A 109 -1.86 5.93 -12.52
C VAL A 109 -1.72 4.96 -11.37
N VAL A 110 -0.98 5.36 -10.34
CA VAL A 110 -0.83 4.59 -9.09
C VAL A 110 -1.20 5.44 -7.87
N ARG A 111 -1.66 4.77 -6.83
CA ARG A 111 -1.90 5.37 -5.53
C ARG A 111 -0.62 5.33 -4.72
N VAL A 112 -0.10 6.48 -4.34
CA VAL A 112 1.16 6.60 -3.59
C VAL A 112 0.88 6.54 -2.08
N ALA A 113 0.53 7.66 -1.47
CA ALA A 113 0.13 7.75 -0.07
C ALA A 113 -0.81 8.97 0.07
N GLY A 114 -2.12 8.73 0.11
CA GLY A 114 -3.12 9.79 0.17
C GLY A 114 -3.37 10.55 -1.15
N TYR A 115 -2.56 10.32 -2.19
CA TYR A 115 -2.72 10.91 -3.53
C TYR A 115 -2.40 9.91 -4.63
N SER A 116 -2.83 10.21 -5.84
CA SER A 116 -2.53 9.43 -7.05
C SER A 116 -1.60 10.23 -7.96
N ALA A 117 -0.72 9.53 -8.66
CA ALA A 117 0.20 10.13 -9.62
C ALA A 117 0.44 9.19 -10.80
N LEU A 118 0.94 9.73 -11.91
CA LEU A 118 1.43 8.93 -13.01
C LEU A 118 2.71 8.21 -12.58
N PHE A 119 2.73 6.90 -12.69
CA PHE A 119 3.85 6.08 -12.23
C PHE A 119 5.18 6.50 -12.87
N THR A 120 5.15 6.81 -14.16
CA THR A 120 6.33 7.19 -14.94
C THR A 120 6.92 8.55 -14.57
N THR A 121 6.17 9.41 -13.87
CA THR A 121 6.64 10.73 -13.40
C THR A 121 7.20 10.70 -11.98
N LEU A 122 7.06 9.59 -11.28
CA LEU A 122 7.58 9.42 -9.92
C LEU A 122 9.10 9.25 -9.93
N SER A 123 9.74 9.65 -8.84
CA SER A 123 11.16 9.35 -8.63
C SER A 123 11.41 7.84 -8.61
N ARG A 124 12.58 7.40 -9.05
CA ARG A 124 12.95 5.98 -9.10
C ARG A 124 12.77 5.30 -7.73
N SER A 125 13.17 5.96 -6.65
CA SER A 125 13.03 5.44 -5.29
C SER A 125 11.58 5.19 -4.89
N LEU A 126 10.66 6.07 -5.32
CA LEU A 126 9.22 5.93 -5.04
C LEU A 126 8.57 4.85 -5.91
N GLN A 127 8.99 4.73 -7.17
CA GLN A 127 8.61 3.62 -8.04
C GLN A 127 9.03 2.27 -7.42
N ASP A 128 10.28 2.17 -6.97
CA ASP A 128 10.81 0.96 -6.33
C ASP A 128 10.08 0.61 -5.03
N ASP A 129 9.65 1.61 -4.27
CA ASP A 129 8.81 1.39 -3.08
C ASP A 129 7.47 0.76 -3.46
N ILE A 130 6.77 1.30 -4.45
CA ILE A 130 5.48 0.78 -4.92
C ILE A 130 5.64 -0.65 -5.48
N ILE A 131 6.71 -0.92 -6.21
CA ILE A 131 7.02 -2.27 -6.75
C ILE A 131 7.25 -3.27 -5.62
N ARG A 132 7.95 -2.86 -4.55
CA ARG A 132 8.27 -3.73 -3.40
C ARG A 132 7.09 -4.03 -2.49
N ARG A 133 5.99 -3.26 -2.55
CA ARG A 133 4.78 -3.57 -1.78
C ARG A 133 4.29 -4.97 -2.11
N THR A 134 3.92 -5.73 -1.08
CA THR A 134 3.41 -7.10 -1.24
C THR A 134 2.20 -7.11 -2.15
N GLU A 135 2.22 -7.99 -3.15
CA GLU A 135 1.11 -8.21 -4.05
C GLU A 135 0.17 -9.23 -3.45
N GLN A 136 -1.03 -8.79 -3.13
CA GLN A 136 -2.04 -9.59 -2.45
C GLN A 136 -2.92 -10.34 -3.46
N GLY A 137 -3.40 -11.52 -3.04
CA GLY A 137 -4.41 -12.32 -3.71
C GLY A 137 -5.38 -12.90 -2.69
N PHE A 138 -6.51 -13.44 -3.16
CA PHE A 138 -7.49 -14.15 -2.33
C PHE A 138 -7.40 -15.65 -2.52
#